data_32a0a5e725a15bed5c8bc7c6917c2dcf
#
_entry.id   32a0a5e725a15bed5c8bc7c6917c2dcf
#
_cell.length_a   1.000
_cell.length_b   1.000
_cell.length_c   1.000
_cell.angle_alpha   90.00
_cell.angle_beta   90.00
_cell.angle_gamma   90.00
#
_symmetry.space_group_name_H-M   'P 1'
#
loop_
_entity.id
_entity.type
_entity.pdbx_description
1 polymer ?
#
loop_
_entity_poly.entity_id
_entity_poly.type
_entity_poly.pdbx_seq_one_letter_code
_entity_poly.pdbx_strand_id
1 'polypeptide(L)'
;RDTDRSRGLGDVYKRQECNVYNLDIVEPGTPLPSVKDYKSALRKGQKLASTFIRCDVRKPIVLEGVNVTADDVIFNFAAVHRTPGHPDYAYFETNVLGAENVTAFAEKYGIKKIVFTSSIAPYGAAEELKEETTVPTPNTPYGISKLVAEKIHMIWQARNQAERQLTIVRPGVVFGKGENGNFTRLYWGIRGGKFIYPGRKDTVKACIYVKELVRFMLYRLEHHEQGVELYNCTFEPAYTIEQIVETMKKVTGLKKGIPLIPAWVLMPAAAVIGGLGAPMGICPTRVKKLMISTNICGKKLSASGYKFHYSFEEAIA
;
A
#
# COMPACT_ATOMS: atom_id res chain seq x y z
N ARG A 1 -7.18 -3.01 -4.91
CA ARG A 1 -6.62 -3.02 -6.27
C ARG A 1 -5.36 -2.21 -6.26
N ASP A 2 -4.25 -2.87 -6.31
CA ASP A 2 -2.94 -2.22 -6.32
C ASP A 2 -2.26 -2.49 -7.66
N THR A 3 -2.91 -2.02 -8.73
CA THR A 3 -2.41 -2.17 -10.10
C THR A 3 -1.02 -1.56 -10.30
N ASP A 4 -0.63 -0.61 -9.44
CA ASP A 4 0.67 0.04 -9.55
C ASP A 4 1.81 -0.79 -8.97
N ARG A 5 1.55 -1.63 -7.96
CA ARG A 5 2.56 -2.53 -7.38
C ARG A 5 2.91 -3.66 -8.35
N SER A 6 1.90 -4.28 -8.97
CA SER A 6 2.12 -5.31 -9.98
C SER A 6 2.83 -4.77 -11.24
N ARG A 7 2.60 -3.50 -11.60
CA ARG A 7 3.29 -2.85 -12.73
C ARG A 7 4.77 -2.61 -12.47
N GLY A 8 5.12 -2.14 -11.25
CA GLY A 8 6.52 -1.95 -10.87
C GLY A 8 7.30 -3.26 -10.88
N LEU A 9 6.67 -4.35 -10.47
CA LEU A 9 7.26 -5.68 -10.48
C LEU A 9 7.61 -6.13 -11.91
N GLY A 10 6.67 -6.00 -12.87
CA GLY A 10 6.90 -6.38 -14.26
C GLY A 10 8.07 -5.64 -14.92
N ASP A 11 8.27 -4.37 -14.61
CA ASP A 11 9.38 -3.58 -15.17
C ASP A 11 10.75 -3.98 -14.59
N VAL A 12 10.80 -4.45 -13.35
CA VAL A 12 12.06 -4.89 -12.71
C VAL A 12 12.45 -6.30 -13.15
N TYR A 13 11.49 -7.22 -13.27
CA TYR A 13 11.75 -8.59 -13.72
C TYR A 13 12.11 -8.71 -15.21
N LYS A 14 11.81 -7.71 -16.03
CA LYS A 14 12.27 -7.66 -17.42
C LYS A 14 13.78 -7.86 -17.60
N ARG A 15 14.56 -7.60 -16.56
CA ARG A 15 16.02 -7.72 -16.59
C ARG A 15 16.54 -9.09 -16.15
N GLN A 16 15.67 -9.99 -15.68
CA GLN A 16 16.07 -11.25 -15.04
C GLN A 16 15.58 -12.51 -15.78
N GLU A 17 15.13 -12.41 -17.03
CA GLU A 17 14.63 -13.57 -17.83
C GLU A 17 13.50 -14.39 -17.16
N CYS A 18 12.75 -13.78 -16.23
CA CYS A 18 11.64 -14.42 -15.55
C CYS A 18 10.31 -14.15 -16.25
N ASN A 19 9.45 -15.17 -16.31
CA ASN A 19 8.05 -14.98 -16.70
C ASN A 19 7.26 -14.36 -15.54
N VAL A 20 6.55 -13.28 -15.81
CA VAL A 20 5.70 -12.62 -14.80
C VAL A 20 4.24 -12.82 -15.19
N TYR A 21 3.47 -13.45 -14.29
CA TYR A 21 2.03 -13.62 -14.43
C TYR A 21 1.33 -12.65 -13.48
N ASN A 22 0.43 -11.83 -14.03
CA ASN A 22 -0.37 -10.88 -13.26
C ASN A 22 -1.78 -11.44 -13.08
N LEU A 23 -2.06 -11.94 -11.88
CA LEU A 23 -3.34 -12.51 -11.50
C LEU A 23 -4.21 -11.41 -10.86
N ASP A 24 -5.28 -10.99 -11.52
CA ASP A 24 -6.22 -9.98 -11.02
C ASP A 24 -7.64 -10.26 -11.56
N ILE A 25 -8.65 -9.75 -10.88
CA ILE A 25 -10.04 -9.74 -11.36
C ILE A 25 -10.28 -8.74 -12.48
N VAL A 26 -9.34 -7.81 -12.69
CA VAL A 26 -9.43 -6.72 -13.68
C VAL A 26 -8.16 -6.63 -14.48
N GLU A 27 -8.31 -6.68 -15.80
CA GLU A 27 -7.20 -6.51 -16.71
C GLU A 27 -6.50 -5.15 -16.53
N PRO A 28 -5.16 -5.12 -16.53
CA PRO A 28 -4.40 -3.89 -16.45
C PRO A 28 -4.77 -2.90 -17.56
N GLY A 29 -4.92 -1.64 -17.19
CA GLY A 29 -5.33 -0.60 -18.14
C GLY A 29 -6.83 -0.39 -18.27
N THR A 30 -7.66 -1.27 -17.69
CA THR A 30 -9.12 -1.06 -17.64
C THR A 30 -9.46 0.14 -16.77
N PRO A 31 -10.23 1.14 -17.27
CA PRO A 31 -10.65 2.29 -16.47
C PRO A 31 -11.45 1.85 -15.24
N LEU A 32 -11.17 2.46 -14.09
CA LEU A 32 -11.95 2.20 -12.87
C LEU A 32 -13.21 3.05 -12.89
N PRO A 33 -14.43 2.46 -12.76
CA PRO A 33 -15.70 3.18 -12.86
C PRO A 33 -15.87 4.33 -11.84
N SER A 34 -15.15 4.25 -10.73
CA SER A 34 -15.26 5.21 -9.62
C SER A 34 -14.34 6.44 -9.72
N VAL A 35 -13.61 6.59 -10.81
CA VAL A 35 -12.62 7.68 -10.95
C VAL A 35 -12.87 8.42 -12.25
N LYS A 36 -13.61 9.52 -12.16
CA LYS A 36 -14.07 10.31 -13.33
C LYS A 36 -12.95 10.84 -14.23
N ASP A 37 -11.73 10.97 -13.74
CA ASP A 37 -10.61 11.60 -14.47
C ASP A 37 -9.36 10.72 -14.55
N TYR A 38 -9.47 9.42 -14.28
CA TYR A 38 -8.33 8.54 -14.36
C TYR A 38 -8.09 8.06 -15.79
N LYS A 39 -7.24 8.77 -16.49
CA LYS A 39 -6.61 8.24 -17.71
C LYS A 39 -5.70 7.10 -17.28
N SER A 40 -5.96 5.90 -17.78
CA SER A 40 -5.13 4.71 -17.52
C SER A 40 -3.65 5.09 -17.44
N ALA A 41 -2.96 4.66 -16.38
CA ALA A 41 -1.53 4.90 -16.24
C ALA A 41 -0.70 4.23 -17.35
N LEU A 42 -1.30 3.29 -18.08
CA LEU A 42 -0.74 2.75 -19.30
C LEU A 42 -0.90 3.78 -20.44
N ARG A 43 0.21 4.22 -20.99
CA ARG A 43 0.19 4.98 -22.26
C ARG A 43 -0.40 4.07 -23.34
N LYS A 44 -1.21 4.64 -24.25
CA LYS A 44 -1.71 3.91 -25.41
C LYS A 44 -0.54 3.24 -26.14
N GLY A 45 -0.59 1.90 -26.29
CA GLY A 45 0.48 1.10 -26.90
C GLY A 45 1.57 0.60 -25.94
N GLN A 46 1.55 0.92 -24.65
CA GLN A 46 2.48 0.36 -23.68
C GLN A 46 2.05 -1.08 -23.34
N LYS A 47 2.88 -2.06 -23.71
CA LYS A 47 2.69 -3.45 -23.30
C LYS A 47 3.25 -3.66 -21.89
N LEU A 48 2.52 -4.36 -21.03
CA LEU A 48 3.07 -4.87 -19.78
C LEU A 48 4.03 -6.03 -20.09
N ALA A 49 5.11 -6.11 -19.31
CA ALA A 49 6.04 -7.25 -19.40
C ALA A 49 5.53 -8.45 -18.59
N SER A 50 4.21 -8.62 -18.48
CA SER A 50 3.57 -9.69 -17.74
C SER A 50 2.37 -10.23 -18.51
N THR A 51 2.13 -11.53 -18.36
CA THR A 51 0.93 -12.19 -18.87
C THR A 51 -0.21 -11.98 -17.88
N PHE A 52 -1.32 -11.44 -18.33
CA PHE A 52 -2.52 -11.28 -17.50
C PHE A 52 -3.31 -12.58 -17.46
N ILE A 53 -3.70 -12.99 -16.25
CA ILE A 53 -4.62 -14.11 -16.03
C ILE A 53 -5.74 -13.62 -15.12
N ARG A 54 -6.99 -13.76 -15.56
CA ARG A 54 -8.14 -13.41 -14.74
C ARG A 54 -8.26 -14.38 -13.57
N CYS A 55 -8.11 -13.88 -12.36
CA CYS A 55 -8.13 -14.68 -11.14
C CYS A 55 -8.83 -13.91 -10.02
N ASP A 56 -9.76 -14.57 -9.34
CA ASP A 56 -10.39 -14.07 -8.13
C ASP A 56 -9.86 -14.87 -6.94
N VAL A 57 -9.02 -14.25 -6.12
CA VAL A 57 -8.40 -14.90 -4.96
C VAL A 57 -9.40 -15.39 -3.90
N ARG A 58 -10.66 -14.94 -3.96
CA ARG A 58 -11.74 -15.46 -3.09
C ARG A 58 -12.15 -16.89 -3.45
N LYS A 59 -11.65 -17.43 -4.56
CA LYS A 59 -11.88 -18.79 -5.04
C LYS A 59 -10.56 -19.54 -5.08
N PRO A 60 -10.59 -20.89 -5.09
CA PRO A 60 -9.39 -21.69 -5.32
C PRO A 60 -8.68 -21.25 -6.59
N ILE A 61 -7.36 -21.03 -6.51
CA ILE A 61 -6.55 -20.57 -7.63
C ILE A 61 -6.24 -21.75 -8.54
N VAL A 62 -6.64 -21.64 -9.80
CA VAL A 62 -6.32 -22.60 -10.87
C VAL A 62 -5.70 -21.84 -12.02
N LEU A 63 -4.53 -22.29 -12.48
CA LEU A 63 -3.82 -21.72 -13.62
C LEU A 63 -3.72 -22.77 -14.72
N GLU A 64 -4.47 -22.53 -15.81
CA GLU A 64 -4.42 -23.39 -16.98
C GLU A 64 -3.31 -22.93 -17.93
N GLY A 65 -2.56 -23.86 -18.48
CA GLY A 65 -1.49 -23.57 -19.43
C GLY A 65 -0.24 -22.89 -18.85
N VAL A 66 -0.14 -22.79 -17.52
CA VAL A 66 1.03 -22.27 -16.81
C VAL A 66 1.74 -23.41 -16.10
N ASN A 67 3.02 -23.59 -16.42
CA ASN A 67 3.86 -24.54 -15.69
C ASN A 67 4.34 -23.91 -14.40
N VAL A 68 3.67 -24.25 -13.29
CA VAL A 68 4.01 -23.76 -11.95
C VAL A 68 4.94 -24.75 -11.26
N THR A 69 6.03 -24.26 -10.70
CA THR A 69 7.07 -25.05 -10.05
C THR A 69 7.34 -24.60 -8.63
N ALA A 70 8.07 -25.39 -7.85
CA ALA A 70 8.49 -25.05 -6.49
C ALA A 70 9.45 -23.84 -6.41
N ASP A 71 10.12 -23.51 -7.52
CA ASP A 71 11.06 -22.39 -7.61
C ASP A 71 10.38 -21.05 -7.88
N ASP A 72 9.09 -21.07 -8.22
CA ASP A 72 8.32 -19.86 -8.45
C ASP A 72 8.14 -19.06 -7.15
N VAL A 73 7.89 -17.77 -7.32
CA VAL A 73 7.69 -16.83 -6.21
C VAL A 73 6.30 -16.21 -6.30
N ILE A 74 5.60 -16.18 -5.19
CA ILE A 74 4.31 -15.49 -5.09
C ILE A 74 4.50 -14.11 -4.46
N PHE A 75 4.08 -13.06 -5.18
CA PHE A 75 3.88 -11.73 -4.63
C PHE A 75 2.38 -11.52 -4.39
N ASN A 76 1.94 -11.64 -3.14
CA ASN A 76 0.54 -11.45 -2.80
C ASN A 76 0.21 -9.98 -2.50
N PHE A 77 -0.37 -9.31 -3.49
CA PHE A 77 -0.87 -7.92 -3.42
C PHE A 77 -2.39 -7.84 -3.31
N ALA A 78 -3.08 -8.98 -3.40
CA ALA A 78 -4.53 -8.99 -3.42
C ALA A 78 -5.11 -8.41 -2.13
N ALA A 79 -5.93 -7.37 -2.26
CA ALA A 79 -6.59 -6.76 -1.12
C ALA A 79 -7.77 -5.84 -1.50
N VAL A 80 -8.77 -5.83 -0.66
CA VAL A 80 -9.69 -4.69 -0.52
C VAL A 80 -9.09 -3.76 0.53
N HIS A 81 -8.80 -2.49 0.19
CA HIS A 81 -8.02 -1.58 1.05
C HIS A 81 -8.67 -0.23 1.37
N ARG A 82 -9.61 0.25 0.55
CA ARG A 82 -10.25 1.57 0.77
C ARG A 82 -11.14 1.54 2.01
N THR A 83 -10.87 2.42 2.99
CA THR A 83 -11.63 2.53 4.23
C THR A 83 -11.97 4.00 4.52
N PRO A 84 -13.26 4.38 4.64
CA PRO A 84 -14.45 3.61 4.26
C PRO A 84 -14.59 3.48 2.74
N GLY A 85 -15.38 2.52 2.27
CA GLY A 85 -15.63 2.36 0.83
C GLY A 85 -16.19 0.99 0.43
N HIS A 86 -16.14 0.05 1.37
CA HIS A 86 -16.69 -1.30 1.19
C HIS A 86 -17.43 -1.72 2.46
N PRO A 87 -18.41 -2.63 2.37
CA PRO A 87 -18.98 -3.27 3.54
C PRO A 87 -17.92 -4.12 4.25
N ASP A 88 -18.04 -4.26 5.56
CA ASP A 88 -17.01 -4.88 6.39
C ASP A 88 -16.64 -6.31 5.96
N TYR A 89 -17.63 -7.12 5.56
CA TYR A 89 -17.40 -8.48 5.09
C TYR A 89 -16.45 -8.57 3.88
N ALA A 90 -16.48 -7.57 2.99
CA ALA A 90 -15.67 -7.58 1.77
C ALA A 90 -14.15 -7.57 2.05
N TYR A 91 -13.74 -6.98 3.19
CA TYR A 91 -12.35 -7.03 3.62
C TYR A 91 -11.95 -8.46 4.02
N PHE A 92 -12.82 -9.17 4.70
CA PHE A 92 -12.55 -10.55 5.14
C PHE A 92 -12.59 -11.53 3.97
N GLU A 93 -13.61 -11.44 3.11
CA GLU A 93 -13.71 -12.30 1.92
C GLU A 93 -12.49 -12.19 1.01
N THR A 94 -11.97 -10.98 0.80
CA THR A 94 -10.84 -10.80 -0.12
C THR A 94 -9.50 -11.00 0.59
N ASN A 95 -9.31 -10.39 1.77
CA ASN A 95 -7.99 -10.37 2.39
C ASN A 95 -7.69 -11.65 3.17
N VAL A 96 -8.71 -12.25 3.81
CA VAL A 96 -8.53 -13.46 4.63
C VAL A 96 -8.69 -14.71 3.77
N LEU A 97 -9.85 -14.91 3.16
CA LEU A 97 -10.06 -16.07 2.28
C LEU A 97 -9.08 -16.06 1.10
N GLY A 98 -8.75 -14.87 0.57
CA GLY A 98 -7.71 -14.73 -0.45
C GLY A 98 -6.33 -15.19 0.04
N ALA A 99 -5.95 -14.91 1.30
CA ALA A 99 -4.70 -15.39 1.88
C ALA A 99 -4.70 -16.93 2.03
N GLU A 100 -5.83 -17.53 2.44
CA GLU A 100 -6.00 -18.99 2.52
C GLU A 100 -5.83 -19.63 1.14
N ASN A 101 -6.50 -19.11 0.11
CA ASN A 101 -6.39 -19.66 -1.24
C ASN A 101 -4.99 -19.48 -1.84
N VAL A 102 -4.31 -18.37 -1.56
CA VAL A 102 -2.92 -18.16 -2.01
C VAL A 102 -1.96 -19.14 -1.33
N THR A 103 -2.10 -19.36 -0.03
CA THR A 103 -1.24 -20.31 0.70
C THR A 103 -1.54 -21.75 0.33
N ALA A 104 -2.81 -22.11 0.10
CA ALA A 104 -3.20 -23.43 -0.41
C ALA A 104 -2.63 -23.69 -1.82
N PHE A 105 -2.64 -22.67 -2.69
CA PHE A 105 -2.00 -22.75 -4.00
C PHE A 105 -0.48 -22.97 -3.87
N ALA A 106 0.18 -22.23 -2.98
CA ALA A 106 1.60 -22.41 -2.72
C ALA A 106 1.92 -23.83 -2.21
N GLU A 107 1.10 -24.38 -1.31
CA GLU A 107 1.26 -25.76 -0.84
C GLU A 107 1.08 -26.79 -1.95
N LYS A 108 0.04 -26.63 -2.77
CA LYS A 108 -0.27 -27.54 -3.87
C LYS A 108 0.91 -27.70 -4.86
N TYR A 109 1.62 -26.62 -5.15
CA TYR A 109 2.73 -26.62 -6.11
C TYR A 109 4.11 -26.65 -5.45
N GLY A 110 4.18 -26.77 -4.12
CA GLY A 110 5.45 -26.81 -3.38
C GLY A 110 6.22 -25.49 -3.41
N ILE A 111 5.56 -24.36 -3.72
CA ILE A 111 6.21 -23.05 -3.77
C ILE A 111 6.78 -22.69 -2.40
N LYS A 112 8.04 -22.25 -2.38
CA LYS A 112 8.80 -22.02 -1.15
C LYS A 112 8.89 -20.56 -0.74
N LYS A 113 8.55 -19.62 -1.61
CA LYS A 113 8.77 -18.18 -1.38
C LYS A 113 7.49 -17.37 -1.59
N ILE A 114 7.07 -16.68 -0.53
CA ILE A 114 5.95 -15.72 -0.58
C ILE A 114 6.41 -14.37 -0.07
N VAL A 115 6.13 -13.31 -0.85
CA VAL A 115 6.21 -11.92 -0.42
C VAL A 115 4.79 -11.40 -0.26
N PHE A 116 4.40 -11.10 0.97
CA PHE A 116 3.05 -10.63 1.30
C PHE A 116 3.03 -9.14 1.62
N THR A 117 2.20 -8.40 0.91
CA THR A 117 1.96 -6.99 1.22
C THR A 117 0.82 -6.85 2.21
N SER A 118 1.19 -6.58 3.45
CA SER A 118 0.28 -6.17 4.51
C SER A 118 0.07 -4.64 4.47
N SER A 119 0.01 -4.00 5.60
CA SER A 119 -0.19 -2.55 5.77
C SER A 119 0.28 -2.13 7.17
N ILE A 120 0.45 -0.83 7.39
CA ILE A 120 0.57 -0.27 8.75
C ILE A 120 -0.77 -0.26 9.51
N ALA A 121 -1.90 -0.52 8.84
CA ALA A 121 -3.23 -0.54 9.46
C ALA A 121 -3.41 -1.53 10.63
N PRO A 122 -2.72 -2.67 10.70
CA PRO A 122 -2.67 -3.53 11.88
C PRO A 122 -2.24 -2.83 13.18
N TYR A 123 -1.45 -1.77 13.12
CA TYR A 123 -1.06 -1.02 14.33
C TYR A 123 -2.18 -0.16 14.91
N GLY A 124 -3.26 0.10 14.17
CA GLY A 124 -4.32 1.02 14.58
C GLY A 124 -3.88 2.48 14.56
N ALA A 125 -4.27 3.25 15.58
CA ALA A 125 -3.81 4.63 15.74
C ALA A 125 -2.32 4.66 16.11
N ALA A 126 -1.56 5.58 15.51
CA ALA A 126 -0.11 5.64 15.63
C ALA A 126 0.40 7.08 15.85
N GLU A 127 -0.09 7.77 16.90
CA GLU A 127 0.57 9.00 17.37
C GLU A 127 1.94 8.67 17.96
N GLU A 128 2.02 7.62 18.77
CA GLU A 128 3.28 7.07 19.26
C GLU A 128 3.99 6.28 18.17
N LEU A 129 5.32 6.25 18.25
CA LEU A 129 6.15 5.47 17.33
C LEU A 129 5.78 3.98 17.40
N LYS A 130 5.53 3.37 16.25
CA LYS A 130 5.27 1.93 16.10
C LYS A 130 6.41 1.27 15.35
N GLU A 131 6.94 0.20 15.92
CA GLU A 131 7.99 -0.64 15.35
C GLU A 131 7.42 -2.02 15.00
N GLU A 132 8.20 -2.87 14.33
CA GLU A 132 7.77 -4.23 13.96
C GLU A 132 7.45 -5.10 15.19
N THR A 133 8.07 -4.82 16.32
CA THR A 133 7.84 -5.47 17.63
C THR A 133 6.61 -4.97 18.37
N THR A 134 6.04 -3.82 17.94
CA THR A 134 4.83 -3.28 18.57
C THR A 134 3.65 -4.23 18.38
N VAL A 135 2.95 -4.53 19.47
CA VAL A 135 1.74 -5.37 19.42
C VAL A 135 0.68 -4.70 18.54
N PRO A 136 0.19 -5.38 17.49
CA PRO A 136 -0.84 -4.83 16.63
C PRO A 136 -2.18 -4.66 17.37
N THR A 137 -2.79 -3.50 17.24
CA THR A 137 -4.09 -3.15 17.83
C THR A 137 -5.02 -2.53 16.77
N PRO A 138 -5.38 -3.31 15.73
CA PRO A 138 -6.17 -2.79 14.62
C PRO A 138 -7.57 -2.38 15.08
N ASN A 139 -8.03 -1.23 14.60
CA ASN A 139 -9.32 -0.63 14.94
C ASN A 139 -10.25 -0.45 13.70
N THR A 140 -9.93 -1.10 12.60
CA THR A 140 -10.73 -1.09 11.38
C THR A 140 -10.85 -2.49 10.80
N PRO A 141 -11.95 -2.84 10.08
CA PRO A 141 -12.09 -4.13 9.40
C PRO A 141 -10.93 -4.42 8.45
N TYR A 142 -10.42 -3.40 7.77
CA TYR A 142 -9.22 -3.53 6.94
C TYR A 142 -7.98 -3.92 7.74
N GLY A 143 -7.68 -3.20 8.83
CA GLY A 143 -6.53 -3.51 9.68
C GLY A 143 -6.59 -4.90 10.28
N ILE A 144 -7.78 -5.30 10.77
CA ILE A 144 -8.05 -6.64 11.31
C ILE A 144 -7.82 -7.71 10.22
N SER A 145 -8.42 -7.55 9.04
CA SER A 145 -8.30 -8.52 7.95
C SER A 145 -6.86 -8.68 7.46
N LYS A 146 -6.07 -7.59 7.42
CA LYS A 146 -4.65 -7.67 7.07
C LYS A 146 -3.83 -8.40 8.13
N LEU A 147 -4.11 -8.16 9.42
CA LEU A 147 -3.45 -8.89 10.51
C LEU A 147 -3.75 -10.39 10.46
N VAL A 148 -5.01 -10.77 10.22
CA VAL A 148 -5.40 -12.18 10.07
C VAL A 148 -4.68 -12.81 8.87
N ALA A 149 -4.63 -12.10 7.74
CA ALA A 149 -3.89 -12.56 6.55
C ALA A 149 -2.40 -12.76 6.83
N GLU A 150 -1.74 -11.88 7.62
CA GLU A 150 -0.36 -12.11 8.07
C GLU A 150 -0.23 -13.45 8.83
N LYS A 151 -1.16 -13.73 9.75
CA LYS A 151 -1.13 -14.98 10.52
C LYS A 151 -1.32 -16.22 9.65
N ILE A 152 -2.18 -16.16 8.64
CA ILE A 152 -2.36 -17.26 7.68
C ILE A 152 -1.05 -17.55 6.93
N HIS A 153 -0.36 -16.51 6.42
CA HIS A 153 0.93 -16.69 5.77
C HIS A 153 2.01 -17.20 6.73
N MET A 154 2.02 -16.73 7.98
CA MET A 154 2.93 -17.24 9.01
C MET A 154 2.67 -18.73 9.32
N ILE A 155 1.41 -19.17 9.39
CA ILE A 155 1.07 -20.59 9.55
C ILE A 155 1.56 -21.41 8.36
N TRP A 156 1.40 -20.89 7.13
CA TRP A 156 1.94 -21.54 5.94
C TRP A 156 3.46 -21.73 6.05
N GLN A 157 4.19 -20.71 6.47
CA GLN A 157 5.64 -20.80 6.64
C GLN A 157 6.00 -21.80 7.76
N ALA A 158 5.31 -21.74 8.90
CA ALA A 158 5.57 -22.59 10.07
C ALA A 158 5.40 -24.10 9.80
N ARG A 159 4.59 -24.49 8.80
CA ARG A 159 4.40 -25.92 8.42
C ARG A 159 5.63 -26.53 7.75
N ASN A 160 6.55 -25.71 7.20
CA ASN A 160 7.83 -26.17 6.66
C ASN A 160 8.88 -25.07 6.82
N GLN A 161 9.32 -24.83 8.03
CA GLN A 161 10.22 -23.73 8.39
C GLN A 161 11.60 -23.84 7.73
N ALA A 162 12.06 -25.04 7.42
CA ALA A 162 13.37 -25.27 6.83
C ALA A 162 13.48 -24.79 5.38
N GLU A 163 12.36 -24.81 4.64
CA GLU A 163 12.37 -24.51 3.21
C GLU A 163 11.57 -23.26 2.84
N ARG A 164 10.56 -22.89 3.63
CA ARG A 164 9.67 -21.78 3.31
C ARG A 164 10.19 -20.45 3.80
N GLN A 165 10.20 -19.47 2.90
CA GLN A 165 10.57 -18.09 3.17
C GLN A 165 9.35 -17.19 3.02
N LEU A 166 9.09 -16.39 4.06
CA LEU A 166 7.98 -15.43 4.06
C LEU A 166 8.50 -14.04 4.37
N THR A 167 8.36 -13.13 3.42
CA THR A 167 8.60 -11.70 3.66
C THR A 167 7.27 -10.97 3.75
N ILE A 168 6.99 -10.36 4.89
CA ILE A 168 5.83 -9.50 5.12
C ILE A 168 6.26 -8.05 5.10
N VAL A 169 5.67 -7.24 4.25
CA VAL A 169 5.89 -5.80 4.25
C VAL A 169 4.64 -5.07 4.74
N ARG A 170 4.81 -4.13 5.67
CA ARG A 170 3.78 -3.21 6.16
C ARG A 170 4.06 -1.81 5.60
N PRO A 171 3.64 -1.49 4.38
CA PRO A 171 3.87 -0.17 3.83
C PRO A 171 3.01 0.88 4.52
N GLY A 172 3.59 2.08 4.68
CA GLY A 172 2.86 3.31 4.89
C GLY A 172 2.02 3.68 3.66
N VAL A 173 1.69 4.95 3.51
CA VAL A 173 1.00 5.42 2.30
C VAL A 173 1.92 5.22 1.09
N VAL A 174 1.54 4.31 0.21
CA VAL A 174 2.28 4.09 -1.04
C VAL A 174 1.89 5.16 -2.04
N PHE A 175 2.87 5.86 -2.58
CA PHE A 175 2.67 6.91 -3.56
C PHE A 175 3.56 6.74 -4.80
N GLY A 176 3.22 7.44 -5.87
CA GLY A 176 3.96 7.43 -7.12
C GLY A 176 3.06 7.69 -8.31
N LYS A 177 3.62 7.62 -9.50
CA LYS A 177 2.88 7.87 -10.74
C LYS A 177 1.73 6.87 -10.91
N GLY A 178 0.51 7.39 -11.06
CA GLY A 178 -0.70 6.58 -11.22
C GLY A 178 -1.43 6.29 -9.90
N GLU A 179 -0.93 6.77 -8.76
CA GLU A 179 -1.64 6.69 -7.48
C GLU A 179 -2.92 7.53 -7.54
N ASN A 180 -4.04 6.97 -7.08
CA ASN A 180 -5.34 7.64 -6.99
C ASN A 180 -5.79 7.86 -5.55
N GLY A 181 -4.87 7.94 -4.65
CA GLY A 181 -5.11 7.99 -3.23
C GLY A 181 -4.83 9.35 -2.61
N ASN A 182 -4.10 9.31 -1.49
CA ASN A 182 -3.93 10.46 -0.62
C ASN A 182 -2.97 11.51 -1.19
N PHE A 183 -1.87 11.09 -1.82
CA PHE A 183 -0.87 12.01 -2.37
C PHE A 183 -1.40 12.76 -3.60
N THR A 184 -2.06 12.07 -4.51
CA THR A 184 -2.69 12.70 -5.67
C THR A 184 -3.78 13.69 -5.25
N ARG A 185 -4.62 13.34 -4.26
CA ARG A 185 -5.64 14.26 -3.74
C ARG A 185 -5.01 15.47 -3.03
N LEU A 186 -3.94 15.26 -2.27
CA LEU A 186 -3.20 16.33 -1.63
C LEU A 186 -2.62 17.29 -2.66
N TYR A 187 -1.95 16.76 -3.69
CA TYR A 187 -1.40 17.54 -4.79
C TYR A 187 -2.46 18.43 -5.46
N TRP A 188 -3.59 17.84 -5.87
CA TRP A 188 -4.68 18.61 -6.51
C TRP A 188 -5.34 19.60 -5.56
N GLY A 189 -5.41 19.26 -4.27
CA GLY A 189 -5.90 20.16 -3.23
C GLY A 189 -5.01 21.41 -3.08
N ILE A 190 -3.69 21.20 -3.06
CA ILE A 190 -2.70 22.30 -3.00
C ILE A 190 -2.78 23.13 -4.25
N ARG A 191 -2.70 22.51 -5.43
CA ARG A 191 -2.74 23.19 -6.72
C ARG A 191 -4.01 24.01 -6.92
N GLY A 192 -5.15 23.46 -6.54
CA GLY A 192 -6.45 24.14 -6.61
C GLY A 192 -6.69 25.16 -5.51
N GLY A 193 -5.77 25.33 -4.56
CA GLY A 193 -5.92 26.24 -3.42
C GLY A 193 -7.01 25.85 -2.45
N LYS A 194 -7.37 24.57 -2.41
CA LYS A 194 -8.43 23.99 -1.56
C LYS A 194 -7.87 23.25 -0.35
N PHE A 195 -6.55 23.04 -0.29
CA PHE A 195 -5.93 22.38 0.84
C PHE A 195 -5.71 23.37 1.98
N ILE A 196 -5.96 22.90 3.19
CA ILE A 196 -5.71 23.59 4.46
C ILE A 196 -5.02 22.61 5.41
N TYR A 197 -4.23 23.10 6.34
CA TYR A 197 -3.75 22.28 7.45
C TYR A 197 -4.85 22.15 8.50
N PRO A 198 -5.39 20.94 8.74
CA PRO A 198 -6.42 20.73 9.75
C PRO A 198 -5.80 20.59 11.14
N GLY A 199 -5.94 21.61 11.97
CA GLY A 199 -5.56 21.61 13.36
C GLY A 199 -4.07 21.73 13.66
N ARG A 200 -3.21 21.01 12.90
CA ARG A 200 -1.76 20.95 13.14
C ARG A 200 -1.00 20.67 11.84
N LYS A 201 0.28 20.97 11.81
CA LYS A 201 1.17 20.78 10.65
C LYS A 201 2.20 19.66 10.87
N ASP A 202 2.44 19.30 12.11
CA ASP A 202 3.45 18.34 12.56
C ASP A 202 2.96 16.89 12.54
N THR A 203 1.76 16.63 12.00
CA THR A 203 1.22 15.28 11.85
C THR A 203 2.16 14.42 11.00
N VAL A 204 2.73 13.40 11.59
CA VAL A 204 3.63 12.46 10.89
C VAL A 204 2.82 11.56 9.95
N LYS A 205 3.31 11.37 8.73
CA LYS A 205 2.68 10.50 7.72
C LYS A 205 3.70 9.52 7.16
N ALA A 206 3.67 8.29 7.66
CA ALA A 206 4.45 7.22 7.08
C ALA A 206 4.07 7.02 5.62
N CYS A 207 5.05 7.08 4.73
CA CYS A 207 4.85 6.91 3.30
C CYS A 207 6.07 6.27 2.64
N ILE A 208 5.85 5.66 1.48
CA ILE A 208 6.92 5.07 0.68
C ILE A 208 6.63 5.21 -0.81
N TYR A 209 7.66 5.48 -1.59
CA TYR A 209 7.57 5.50 -3.04
C TYR A 209 7.36 4.08 -3.58
N VAL A 210 6.41 3.91 -4.51
CA VAL A 210 6.06 2.58 -5.04
C VAL A 210 7.26 1.84 -5.62
N LYS A 211 8.17 2.53 -6.31
CA LYS A 211 9.37 1.90 -6.88
C LYS A 211 10.33 1.43 -5.79
N GLU A 212 10.47 2.18 -4.68
CA GLU A 212 11.27 1.77 -3.55
C GLU A 212 10.68 0.54 -2.85
N LEU A 213 9.36 0.52 -2.66
CA LEU A 213 8.68 -0.64 -2.07
C LEU A 213 8.91 -1.92 -2.91
N VAL A 214 8.76 -1.83 -4.24
CA VAL A 214 8.98 -2.98 -5.12
C VAL A 214 10.45 -3.41 -5.12
N ARG A 215 11.39 -2.46 -5.20
CA ARG A 215 12.83 -2.77 -5.15
C ARG A 215 13.22 -3.41 -3.82
N PHE A 216 12.66 -2.92 -2.72
CA PHE A 216 12.90 -3.51 -1.41
C PHE A 216 12.39 -4.95 -1.31
N MET A 217 11.17 -5.22 -1.81
CA MET A 217 10.65 -6.60 -1.84
C MET A 217 11.54 -7.55 -2.65
N LEU A 218 12.07 -7.10 -3.80
CA LEU A 218 13.00 -7.89 -4.61
C LEU A 218 14.34 -8.07 -3.90
N TYR A 219 14.86 -7.01 -3.29
CA TYR A 219 16.08 -7.08 -2.50
C TYR A 219 15.95 -8.11 -1.36
N ARG A 220 14.82 -8.13 -0.64
CA ARG A 220 14.61 -9.15 0.41
C ARG A 220 14.45 -10.56 -0.14
N LEU A 221 13.89 -10.71 -1.33
CA LEU A 221 13.81 -12.03 -1.98
C LEU A 221 15.19 -12.63 -2.26
N GLU A 222 16.16 -11.79 -2.64
CA GLU A 222 17.54 -12.19 -2.90
C GLU A 222 18.38 -12.33 -1.61
N HIS A 223 18.06 -11.55 -0.57
CA HIS A 223 18.80 -11.46 0.69
C HIS A 223 17.99 -11.94 1.90
N HIS A 224 17.04 -12.85 1.68
CA HIS A 224 16.22 -13.39 2.78
C HIS A 224 17.12 -14.16 3.76
N GLU A 225 17.05 -13.79 5.03
CA GLU A 225 17.95 -14.35 6.03
C GLU A 225 17.40 -15.65 6.60
N GLN A 226 16.17 -15.65 7.08
CA GLN A 226 15.57 -16.84 7.68
C GLN A 226 14.06 -16.69 7.94
N GLY A 227 13.30 -17.78 7.71
CA GLY A 227 11.93 -17.97 8.21
C GLY A 227 10.94 -16.88 7.82
N VAL A 228 10.45 -16.14 8.80
CA VAL A 228 9.52 -15.03 8.62
C VAL A 228 10.21 -13.70 8.84
N GLU A 229 10.19 -12.86 7.85
CA GLU A 229 10.65 -11.47 7.93
C GLU A 229 9.47 -10.51 7.88
N LEU A 230 9.47 -9.52 8.78
CA LEU A 230 8.47 -8.45 8.83
C LEU A 230 9.19 -7.09 8.78
N TYR A 231 8.76 -6.22 7.86
CA TYR A 231 9.33 -4.89 7.68
C TYR A 231 8.25 -3.81 7.57
N ASN A 232 8.40 -2.75 8.35
CA ASN A 232 7.70 -1.50 8.10
C ASN A 232 8.35 -0.79 6.91
N CYS A 233 7.57 -0.54 5.86
CA CYS A 233 8.08 0.09 4.66
C CYS A 233 7.65 1.56 4.60
N THR A 234 8.52 2.43 5.08
CA THR A 234 8.38 3.89 5.07
C THR A 234 9.75 4.54 4.91
N PHE A 235 9.77 5.80 4.46
CA PHE A 235 10.98 6.62 4.57
C PHE A 235 11.37 6.81 6.05
N GLU A 236 12.66 6.89 6.31
CA GLU A 236 13.22 7.12 7.64
C GLU A 236 14.19 8.32 7.58
N PRO A 237 13.98 9.35 8.38
CA PRO A 237 12.82 9.56 9.26
C PRO A 237 11.50 9.77 8.49
N ALA A 238 10.37 9.45 9.14
CA ALA A 238 9.06 9.69 8.55
C ALA A 238 8.77 11.20 8.45
N TYR A 239 8.07 11.61 7.38
CA TYR A 239 7.81 13.02 7.09
C TYR A 239 6.54 13.54 7.79
N THR A 240 6.57 14.79 8.23
CA THR A 240 5.37 15.51 8.65
C THR A 240 4.55 15.94 7.42
N ILE A 241 3.26 16.23 7.64
CA ILE A 241 2.39 16.75 6.57
C ILE A 241 2.92 18.08 6.02
N GLU A 242 3.55 18.93 6.86
CA GLU A 242 4.17 20.18 6.42
C GLU A 242 5.36 19.90 5.47
N GLN A 243 6.26 19.00 5.84
CA GLN A 243 7.40 18.62 5.00
C GLN A 243 6.94 18.04 3.65
N ILE A 244 5.91 17.19 3.65
CA ILE A 244 5.34 16.63 2.42
C ILE A 244 4.79 17.75 1.53
N VAL A 245 4.03 18.68 2.10
CA VAL A 245 3.41 19.79 1.38
C VAL A 245 4.46 20.76 0.83
N GLU A 246 5.44 21.13 1.63
CA GLU A 246 6.51 22.05 1.17
C GLU A 246 7.38 21.40 0.08
N THR A 247 7.66 20.09 0.17
CA THR A 247 8.33 19.35 -0.90
C THR A 247 7.50 19.36 -2.19
N MET A 248 6.19 19.08 -2.11
CA MET A 248 5.29 19.17 -3.27
C MET A 248 5.27 20.56 -3.88
N LYS A 249 5.22 21.61 -3.08
CA LYS A 249 5.27 23.00 -3.54
C LYS A 249 6.59 23.31 -4.26
N LYS A 250 7.71 22.92 -3.65
CA LYS A 250 9.05 23.11 -4.20
C LYS A 250 9.18 22.48 -5.60
N VAL A 251 8.83 21.19 -5.70
CA VAL A 251 8.94 20.42 -6.95
C VAL A 251 8.01 20.95 -8.05
N THR A 252 6.83 21.43 -7.67
CA THR A 252 5.81 21.89 -8.64
C THR A 252 5.81 23.41 -8.88
N GLY A 253 6.68 24.14 -8.21
CA GLY A 253 6.78 25.61 -8.33
C GLY A 253 5.57 26.37 -7.74
N LEU A 254 4.76 25.73 -6.87
CA LEU A 254 3.59 26.34 -6.28
C LEU A 254 3.99 27.26 -5.11
N LYS A 255 3.70 28.57 -5.25
CA LYS A 255 4.08 29.60 -4.25
C LYS A 255 2.96 29.95 -3.26
N LYS A 256 1.76 29.38 -3.43
CA LYS A 256 0.59 29.77 -2.63
C LYS A 256 0.76 29.38 -1.16
N GLY A 257 0.45 30.32 -0.24
CA GLY A 257 0.37 30.03 1.18
C GLY A 257 -0.81 29.09 1.50
N ILE A 258 -0.62 28.22 2.48
CA ILE A 258 -1.63 27.27 2.93
C ILE A 258 -2.00 27.62 4.37
N PRO A 259 -3.27 27.95 4.65
CA PRO A 259 -3.68 28.34 6.00
C PRO A 259 -3.76 27.11 6.93
N LEU A 260 -3.42 27.34 8.19
CA LEU A 260 -3.73 26.44 9.30
C LEU A 260 -5.07 26.85 9.89
N ILE A 261 -6.03 25.93 9.92
CA ILE A 261 -7.33 26.17 10.57
C ILE A 261 -7.40 25.32 11.84
N PRO A 262 -7.58 25.93 13.01
CA PRO A 262 -7.67 25.22 14.27
C PRO A 262 -8.77 24.15 14.28
N ALA A 263 -8.53 23.04 14.98
CA ALA A 263 -9.45 21.91 15.02
C ALA A 263 -10.84 22.28 15.56
N TRP A 264 -10.89 23.19 16.55
CA TRP A 264 -12.14 23.67 17.15
C TRP A 264 -13.04 24.45 16.18
N VAL A 265 -12.47 25.03 15.10
CA VAL A 265 -13.22 25.65 14.01
C VAL A 265 -13.66 24.61 12.99
N LEU A 266 -12.74 23.70 12.62
CA LEU A 266 -12.99 22.73 11.56
C LEU A 266 -14.00 21.65 11.93
N MET A 267 -14.00 21.20 13.18
CA MET A 267 -14.85 20.07 13.58
C MET A 267 -16.34 20.42 13.53
N PRO A 268 -16.81 21.56 14.06
CA PRO A 268 -18.19 22.00 13.90
C PRO A 268 -18.57 22.25 12.43
N ALA A 269 -17.68 22.91 11.66
CA ALA A 269 -17.92 23.17 10.24
C ALA A 269 -18.08 21.86 9.44
N ALA A 270 -17.23 20.87 9.71
CA ALA A 270 -17.31 19.55 9.08
C ALA A 270 -18.58 18.78 9.46
N ALA A 271 -19.09 18.97 10.68
CA ALA A 271 -20.36 18.37 11.11
C ALA A 271 -21.55 18.97 10.36
N VAL A 272 -21.61 20.31 10.22
CA VAL A 272 -22.65 21.00 9.47
C VAL A 272 -22.62 20.62 7.99
N ILE A 273 -21.44 20.69 7.35
CA ILE A 273 -21.27 20.36 5.92
C ILE A 273 -21.61 18.89 5.65
N GLY A 274 -21.16 17.98 6.53
CA GLY A 274 -21.47 16.56 6.44
C GLY A 274 -22.95 16.24 6.58
N GLY A 275 -23.64 16.94 7.49
CA GLY A 275 -25.09 16.82 7.70
C GLY A 275 -25.95 17.33 6.53
N LEU A 276 -25.43 18.28 5.74
CA LEU A 276 -26.09 18.81 4.56
C LEU A 276 -25.91 17.97 3.30
N GLY A 277 -25.29 16.79 3.41
CA GLY A 277 -25.11 15.88 2.27
C GLY A 277 -24.18 16.41 1.17
N ALA A 278 -23.28 17.31 1.52
CA ALA A 278 -22.41 17.96 0.55
C ALA A 278 -21.53 16.94 -0.21
N PRO A 279 -21.44 17.02 -1.54
CA PRO A 279 -20.72 16.05 -2.37
C PRO A 279 -19.21 16.02 -2.17
N MET A 280 -18.66 16.92 -1.37
CA MET A 280 -17.22 17.04 -1.11
C MET A 280 -16.67 16.04 -0.07
N GLY A 281 -17.52 15.20 0.53
CA GLY A 281 -17.08 14.16 1.46
C GLY A 281 -16.33 14.69 2.70
N ILE A 282 -16.56 15.95 3.08
CA ILE A 282 -16.03 16.54 4.31
C ILE A 282 -16.92 16.09 5.45
N CYS A 283 -16.35 15.28 6.35
CA CYS A 283 -17.04 14.84 7.56
C CYS A 283 -16.05 14.83 8.74
N PRO A 284 -16.51 14.93 9.98
CA PRO A 284 -15.67 14.99 11.17
C PRO A 284 -14.66 13.84 11.25
N THR A 285 -15.07 12.61 10.88
CA THR A 285 -14.20 11.44 10.90
C THR A 285 -13.04 11.53 9.92
N ARG A 286 -13.22 12.13 8.75
CA ARG A 286 -12.13 12.36 7.77
C ARG A 286 -11.20 13.47 8.24
N VAL A 287 -11.72 14.55 8.77
CA VAL A 287 -10.93 15.65 9.35
C VAL A 287 -10.08 15.11 10.51
N LYS A 288 -10.67 14.34 11.42
CA LYS A 288 -9.95 13.70 12.53
C LYS A 288 -8.82 12.79 12.04
N LYS A 289 -9.03 11.99 10.99
CA LYS A 289 -7.99 11.13 10.39
C LYS A 289 -6.81 11.93 9.84
N LEU A 290 -7.03 13.13 9.33
CA LEU A 290 -5.93 13.98 8.84
C LEU A 290 -5.07 14.52 9.98
N MET A 291 -5.66 14.71 11.16
CA MET A 291 -4.98 15.22 12.37
C MET A 291 -4.23 14.13 13.17
N ILE A 292 -4.49 12.85 12.90
CA ILE A 292 -3.83 11.74 13.60
C ILE A 292 -2.59 11.32 12.82
N SER A 293 -1.47 11.13 13.51
CA SER A 293 -0.22 10.64 12.93
C SER A 293 -0.31 9.16 12.52
N THR A 294 0.52 8.80 11.58
CA THR A 294 0.93 7.42 11.29
C THR A 294 2.43 7.34 11.52
N ASN A 295 2.82 7.38 12.79
CA ASN A 295 4.22 7.43 13.22
C ASN A 295 4.80 6.02 13.26
N ILE A 296 5.38 5.62 12.15
CA ILE A 296 5.90 4.25 11.93
C ILE A 296 7.39 4.32 11.70
N CYS A 297 8.14 3.50 12.43
CA CYS A 297 9.59 3.39 12.33
C CYS A 297 10.00 2.59 11.09
N GLY A 298 10.82 3.17 10.23
CA GLY A 298 11.42 2.53 9.05
C GLY A 298 12.85 2.02 9.27
N LYS A 299 13.37 2.10 10.48
CA LYS A 299 14.78 1.81 10.78
C LYS A 299 15.21 0.39 10.41
N LYS A 300 14.34 -0.61 10.63
CA LYS A 300 14.65 -2.00 10.28
C LYS A 300 14.86 -2.17 8.76
N LEU A 301 14.04 -1.51 7.94
CA LEU A 301 14.25 -1.48 6.49
C LEU A 301 15.61 -0.87 6.14
N SER A 302 15.93 0.30 6.69
CA SER A 302 17.20 0.98 6.45
C SER A 302 18.40 0.17 6.95
N ALA A 303 18.25 -0.54 8.07
CA ALA A 303 19.31 -1.39 8.67
C ALA A 303 19.48 -2.73 7.92
N SER A 304 18.58 -3.12 7.03
CA SER A 304 18.64 -4.39 6.29
C SER A 304 19.73 -4.44 5.19
N GLY A 305 20.51 -3.37 5.04
CA GLY A 305 21.46 -3.19 3.94
C GLY A 305 20.87 -2.61 2.66
N TYR A 306 19.54 -2.47 2.57
CA TYR A 306 18.89 -1.85 1.43
C TYR A 306 19.18 -0.34 1.38
N LYS A 307 19.57 0.15 0.22
CA LYS A 307 19.79 1.58 -0.03
C LYS A 307 18.69 2.13 -0.92
N PHE A 308 18.02 3.19 -0.45
CA PHE A 308 17.04 3.91 -1.25
C PHE A 308 17.71 4.48 -2.51
N HIS A 309 17.05 4.32 -3.66
CA HIS A 309 17.51 4.84 -4.95
C HIS A 309 16.96 6.23 -5.24
N TYR A 310 15.88 6.58 -4.60
CA TYR A 310 15.21 7.87 -4.76
C TYR A 310 15.12 8.56 -3.40
N SER A 311 15.55 9.80 -3.32
CA SER A 311 15.18 10.70 -2.24
C SER A 311 13.66 10.96 -2.26
N PHE A 312 13.11 11.47 -1.18
CA PHE A 312 11.70 11.83 -1.11
C PHE A 312 11.33 12.90 -2.16
N GLU A 313 12.22 13.89 -2.39
CA GLU A 313 12.01 14.94 -3.38
C GLU A 313 11.95 14.37 -4.81
N GLU A 314 12.88 13.48 -5.17
CA GLU A 314 12.89 12.80 -6.47
C GLU A 314 11.66 11.90 -6.66
N ALA A 315 11.17 11.30 -5.58
CA ALA A 315 9.98 10.46 -5.62
C ALA A 315 8.68 11.26 -5.82
N ILE A 316 8.66 12.54 -5.41
CA ILE A 316 7.53 13.47 -5.61
C ILE A 316 7.57 14.10 -7.00
N ALA A 317 8.75 14.31 -7.59
CA ALA A 317 8.94 14.88 -8.93
C ALA A 317 8.41 13.97 -10.04
#